data_345e92c5003a69fafce58483cc4f4364
#
_entry.id   345e92c5003a69fafce58483cc4f4364
#
_cell.length_a   1.000
_cell.length_b   1.000
_cell.length_c   1.000
_cell.angle_alpha   90.00
_cell.angle_beta   90.00
_cell.angle_gamma   90.00
#
_symmetry.space_group_name_H-M   'P 1'
#
loop_
_entity.id
_entity.type
_entity.pdbx_description
1 polymer ?
#
loop_
_entity_poly.entity_id
_entity_poly.type
_entity_poly.pdbx_seq_one_letter_code
_entity_poly.pdbx_strand_id
1 'polypeptide(L)'
;AALPEAAGRSDRPIRVEVGWAEVPPPFTDEEAEALLARVDRANARTIPTTVRGIALDLPGEEMALAWRSSDGGSELVLELDEAEALPILEQYVADRTDIASQGARFEVVSGEVQIVLPEQSEVCCDPAAVAAVETALLADEPPTEPVDLPLRDADDEQARAELEELGIMELVATFTTNHECCQNRVENIHRIADLTRGVVIRPGATFSVNNFVGRRTEENGFVADGVIHDGVFEQEVGGGISQYATTLFNAAFRAGLDFGVYQSHSLYISRYPYGVEATLSFPHPDLQIINSTRYGVLLWPSYTDSSITVNMYSTKHIEMEQTGQTESAQDQCTRVTTTRQRTYDDGTVKEDSVFAVYRPGEGLRCDGSSTVTTTTAPPPPPTTEPAPTTTEAPPPATTEPPPPATTEPPPATSAPPPTAGGT
;
A
#
# COMPACT_ATOMS: atom_id res chain seq x y z
N ALA A 1 24.19 2.36 -41.68
CA ALA A 1 24.82 3.05 -42.83
C ALA A 1 24.62 2.29 -44.16
N ALA A 2 24.42 0.97 -44.17
CA ALA A 2 24.27 0.15 -45.41
C ALA A 2 22.84 0.17 -46.00
N LEU A 3 21.81 0.44 -45.24
CA LEU A 3 20.41 0.43 -45.68
C LEU A 3 20.03 1.51 -46.70
N PRO A 4 20.47 2.78 -46.57
CA PRO A 4 20.14 3.82 -47.55
C PRO A 4 20.78 3.60 -48.95
N GLU A 5 21.98 3.03 -49.00
CA GLU A 5 22.64 2.75 -50.29
C GLU A 5 22.01 1.56 -51.04
N ALA A 6 21.49 0.58 -50.29
CA ALA A 6 20.85 -0.62 -50.86
C ALA A 6 19.45 -0.31 -51.42
N ALA A 7 18.73 0.67 -50.85
CA ALA A 7 17.36 1.04 -51.25
C ALA A 7 17.25 1.73 -52.61
N GLY A 8 18.36 2.22 -53.17
CA GLY A 8 18.39 2.89 -54.51
C GLY A 8 18.47 1.94 -55.72
N ARG A 9 18.51 0.62 -55.58
CA ARG A 9 18.66 -0.37 -56.68
C ARG A 9 17.41 -1.23 -56.80
N SER A 10 16.63 -1.04 -57.81
CA SER A 10 15.20 -1.42 -57.85
C SER A 10 14.81 -2.77 -58.47
N ASP A 11 15.67 -3.65 -58.89
CA ASP A 11 15.21 -4.82 -59.69
C ASP A 11 15.59 -6.21 -59.16
N ARG A 12 16.11 -6.36 -57.96
CA ARG A 12 16.36 -7.64 -57.33
C ARG A 12 16.15 -7.62 -55.83
N PRO A 13 15.80 -8.76 -55.18
CA PRO A 13 15.72 -8.76 -53.72
C PRO A 13 17.08 -8.40 -53.14
N ILE A 14 17.09 -7.30 -52.39
CA ILE A 14 18.28 -6.74 -51.73
C ILE A 14 18.55 -7.62 -50.52
N ARG A 15 19.67 -8.34 -50.52
CA ARG A 15 20.21 -9.00 -49.33
C ARG A 15 21.16 -8.03 -48.63
N VAL A 16 20.82 -7.60 -47.46
CA VAL A 16 21.71 -6.84 -46.59
C VAL A 16 22.19 -7.78 -45.50
N GLU A 17 23.49 -8.04 -45.43
CA GLU A 17 24.09 -8.70 -44.28
C GLU A 17 24.18 -7.65 -43.15
N VAL A 18 23.37 -7.81 -42.13
CA VAL A 18 23.45 -7.01 -40.92
C VAL A 18 24.39 -7.73 -39.96
N GLY A 19 25.60 -7.23 -39.82
CA GLY A 19 26.51 -7.66 -38.75
C GLY A 19 25.94 -7.23 -37.42
N TRP A 20 25.78 -8.16 -36.51
CA TRP A 20 25.47 -7.87 -35.12
C TRP A 20 26.71 -8.19 -34.27
N ALA A 21 26.94 -7.44 -33.25
CA ALA A 21 27.92 -7.70 -32.22
C ALA A 21 27.21 -7.82 -30.88
N GLU A 22 27.62 -8.78 -30.11
CA GLU A 22 27.19 -8.86 -28.72
C GLU A 22 27.83 -7.68 -27.95
N VAL A 23 27.03 -6.79 -27.46
CA VAL A 23 27.49 -5.71 -26.59
C VAL A 23 27.28 -6.23 -25.16
N PRO A 24 28.35 -6.53 -24.42
CA PRO A 24 28.17 -6.92 -23.02
C PRO A 24 27.47 -5.81 -22.26
N PRO A 25 26.68 -6.14 -21.23
CA PRO A 25 26.10 -5.13 -20.38
C PRO A 25 27.21 -4.26 -19.78
N PRO A 26 26.95 -2.98 -19.54
CA PRO A 26 27.96 -2.05 -19.00
C PRO A 26 28.40 -2.44 -17.58
N PHE A 27 27.58 -3.20 -16.86
CA PHE A 27 27.82 -3.68 -15.51
C PHE A 27 27.59 -5.17 -15.40
N THR A 28 28.31 -5.82 -14.48
CA THR A 28 28.25 -7.27 -14.24
C THR A 28 27.20 -7.61 -13.17
N ASP A 29 26.80 -8.89 -13.13
CA ASP A 29 25.92 -9.40 -12.07
C ASP A 29 26.57 -9.26 -10.69
N GLU A 30 27.91 -9.39 -10.58
CA GLU A 30 28.66 -9.24 -9.33
C GLU A 30 28.58 -7.80 -8.81
N GLU A 31 28.65 -6.79 -9.69
CA GLU A 31 28.49 -5.38 -9.32
C GLU A 31 27.05 -5.08 -8.84
N ALA A 32 26.06 -5.68 -9.50
CA ALA A 32 24.66 -5.56 -9.09
C ALA A 32 24.40 -6.23 -7.73
N GLU A 33 24.95 -7.43 -7.49
CA GLU A 33 24.85 -8.11 -6.19
C GLU A 33 25.55 -7.33 -5.08
N ALA A 34 26.72 -6.72 -5.37
CA ALA A 34 27.40 -5.85 -4.41
C ALA A 34 26.58 -4.61 -4.05
N LEU A 35 25.87 -4.03 -5.03
CA LEU A 35 24.96 -2.91 -4.80
C LEU A 35 23.78 -3.31 -3.91
N LEU A 36 23.13 -4.45 -4.21
CA LEU A 36 22.04 -4.98 -3.37
C LEU A 36 22.49 -5.22 -1.94
N ALA A 37 23.68 -5.78 -1.74
CA ALA A 37 24.24 -5.97 -0.40
C ALA A 37 24.49 -4.64 0.35
N ARG A 38 24.72 -3.53 -0.38
CA ARG A 38 24.81 -2.19 0.23
C ARG A 38 23.43 -1.68 0.65
N VAL A 39 22.40 -1.87 -0.20
CA VAL A 39 21.00 -1.53 0.11
C VAL A 39 20.54 -2.29 1.36
N ASP A 40 20.77 -3.60 1.40
CA ASP A 40 20.38 -4.44 2.55
C ASP A 40 21.04 -3.97 3.85
N ARG A 41 22.32 -3.59 3.79
CA ARG A 41 23.02 -3.03 4.98
C ARG A 41 22.44 -1.69 5.39
N ALA A 42 22.12 -0.81 4.43
CA ALA A 42 21.55 0.49 4.72
C ALA A 42 20.15 0.35 5.35
N ASN A 43 19.32 -0.52 4.80
CA ASN A 43 17.96 -0.77 5.31
C ASN A 43 17.95 -1.43 6.70
N ALA A 44 18.96 -2.25 7.02
CA ALA A 44 19.08 -2.89 8.34
C ALA A 44 19.59 -1.94 9.44
N ARG A 45 19.98 -0.71 9.09
CA ARG A 45 20.48 0.27 10.05
C ARG A 45 19.36 1.09 10.66
N THR A 46 19.63 1.57 11.87
CA THR A 46 18.89 2.68 12.48
C THR A 46 19.89 3.79 12.75
N ILE A 47 19.62 5.00 12.27
CA ILE A 47 20.49 6.16 12.47
C ILE A 47 19.84 7.13 13.46
N PRO A 48 20.61 7.62 14.46
CA PRO A 48 20.12 8.67 15.32
C PRO A 48 19.97 9.96 14.50
N THR A 49 18.83 10.63 14.61
CA THR A 49 18.55 11.89 13.93
C THR A 49 18.05 12.93 14.93
N THR A 50 18.14 14.19 14.57
CA THR A 50 17.50 15.29 15.31
C THR A 50 16.77 16.20 14.34
N VAL A 51 15.63 16.70 14.78
CA VAL A 51 14.89 17.75 14.09
C VAL A 51 14.46 18.78 15.13
N ARG A 52 14.90 20.03 14.99
CA ARG A 52 14.63 21.09 15.97
C ARG A 52 15.04 20.69 17.41
N GLY A 53 16.09 19.86 17.55
CA GLY A 53 16.56 19.34 18.84
C GLY A 53 15.74 18.18 19.41
N ILE A 54 14.69 17.73 18.74
CA ILE A 54 13.93 16.51 19.09
C ILE A 54 14.72 15.33 18.52
N ALA A 55 15.10 14.38 19.38
CA ALA A 55 15.82 13.17 18.97
C ALA A 55 14.83 12.14 18.40
N LEU A 56 15.18 11.55 17.26
CA LEU A 56 14.46 10.48 16.59
C LEU A 56 15.47 9.40 16.15
N ASP A 57 15.00 8.15 16.12
CA ASP A 57 15.78 7.01 15.63
C ASP A 57 15.22 6.58 14.28
N LEU A 58 15.79 7.05 13.15
CA LEU A 58 15.32 6.75 11.80
C LEU A 58 15.79 5.36 11.35
N PRO A 59 14.88 4.36 11.20
CA PRO A 59 15.22 3.08 10.61
C PRO A 59 15.52 3.23 9.12
N GLY A 60 16.58 2.63 8.63
CA GLY A 60 16.93 2.68 7.20
C GLY A 60 15.90 2.04 6.30
N GLU A 61 15.11 1.09 6.82
CA GLU A 61 14.02 0.46 6.08
C GLU A 61 12.91 1.45 5.66
N GLU A 62 12.76 2.58 6.36
CA GLU A 62 11.85 3.65 5.92
C GLU A 62 12.24 4.20 4.54
N MET A 63 13.54 4.20 4.21
CA MET A 63 14.07 4.68 2.93
C MET A 63 14.16 3.58 1.86
N ALA A 64 13.72 2.34 2.15
CA ALA A 64 13.92 1.18 1.28
C ALA A 64 13.42 1.39 -0.16
N LEU A 65 12.40 2.19 -0.34
CA LEU A 65 11.74 2.40 -1.63
C LEU A 65 12.33 3.57 -2.43
N ALA A 66 13.08 4.43 -1.76
CA ALA A 66 13.70 5.59 -2.37
C ALA A 66 15.07 5.30 -2.98
N TRP A 67 15.66 4.11 -2.76
CA TRP A 67 16.93 3.76 -3.34
C TRP A 67 16.86 3.67 -4.86
N ARG A 68 17.81 4.31 -5.52
CA ARG A 68 18.01 4.24 -6.98
C ARG A 68 19.47 3.90 -7.26
N SER A 69 19.70 3.26 -8.38
CA SER A 69 21.04 3.11 -8.94
C SER A 69 21.16 3.96 -10.18
N SER A 70 22.26 4.70 -10.28
CA SER A 70 22.60 5.46 -11.46
C SER A 70 23.93 5.00 -12.04
N ASP A 71 24.13 5.27 -13.35
CA ASP A 71 25.39 5.01 -14.04
C ASP A 71 26.38 6.15 -13.73
N GLY A 72 27.32 5.88 -12.85
CA GLY A 72 28.45 6.78 -12.53
C GLY A 72 29.54 6.77 -13.59
N GLY A 73 29.36 6.12 -14.74
CA GLY A 73 30.28 6.03 -15.87
C GLY A 73 31.23 4.84 -15.79
N SER A 74 31.81 4.52 -14.66
CA SER A 74 32.70 3.36 -14.45
C SER A 74 32.21 2.43 -13.34
N GLU A 75 31.20 2.85 -12.57
CA GLU A 75 30.63 2.08 -11.47
C GLU A 75 29.16 2.44 -11.27
N LEU A 76 28.40 1.52 -10.68
CA LEU A 76 27.03 1.78 -10.25
C LEU A 76 27.07 2.62 -8.97
N VAL A 77 26.39 3.76 -8.99
CA VAL A 77 26.22 4.63 -7.83
C VAL A 77 24.88 4.33 -7.17
N LEU A 78 24.86 4.16 -5.87
CA LEU A 78 23.67 4.03 -5.05
C LEU A 78 23.37 5.38 -4.42
N GLU A 79 22.17 5.86 -4.63
CA GLU A 79 21.69 7.15 -4.12
C GLU A 79 20.21 7.07 -3.71
N LEU A 80 19.78 7.95 -2.81
CA LEU A 80 18.35 8.15 -2.54
C LEU A 80 17.77 9.11 -3.58
N ASP A 81 16.69 8.70 -4.22
CA ASP A 81 15.90 9.60 -5.05
C ASP A 81 15.23 10.65 -4.14
N GLU A 82 15.64 11.91 -4.28
CA GLU A 82 15.16 13.00 -3.45
C GLU A 82 13.63 13.14 -3.52
N ALA A 83 13.05 13.00 -4.71
CA ALA A 83 11.61 13.16 -4.90
C ALA A 83 10.79 12.04 -4.21
N GLU A 84 11.39 10.87 -3.99
CA GLU A 84 10.78 9.76 -3.27
C GLU A 84 11.13 9.78 -1.78
N ALA A 85 12.37 10.09 -1.43
CA ALA A 85 12.88 10.06 -0.06
C ALA A 85 12.37 11.22 0.80
N LEU A 86 12.28 12.43 0.24
CA LEU A 86 11.86 13.61 0.99
C LEU A 86 10.44 13.47 1.58
N PRO A 87 9.40 13.06 0.81
CA PRO A 87 8.07 12.84 1.37
C PRO A 87 8.02 11.76 2.46
N ILE A 88 8.85 10.71 2.33
CA ILE A 88 8.93 9.65 3.35
C ILE A 88 9.50 10.23 4.64
N LEU A 89 10.59 11.00 4.54
CA LEU A 89 11.24 11.63 5.68
C LEU A 89 10.32 12.66 6.36
N GLU A 90 9.64 13.49 5.57
CA GLU A 90 8.65 14.46 6.05
C GLU A 90 7.54 13.77 6.83
N GLN A 91 6.98 12.70 6.29
CA GLN A 91 5.93 11.92 6.95
C GLN A 91 6.44 11.25 8.22
N TYR A 92 7.65 10.68 8.18
CA TYR A 92 8.29 10.05 9.35
C TYR A 92 8.44 11.02 10.52
N VAL A 93 8.85 12.26 10.23
CA VAL A 93 9.00 13.32 11.23
C VAL A 93 7.63 13.77 11.75
N ALA A 94 6.65 13.99 10.87
CA ALA A 94 5.32 14.45 11.25
C ALA A 94 4.57 13.45 12.13
N ASP A 95 4.74 12.15 11.89
CA ASP A 95 4.11 11.10 12.69
C ASP A 95 4.66 11.03 14.14
N ARG A 96 5.85 11.58 14.38
CA ARG A 96 6.60 11.44 15.65
C ARG A 96 6.85 12.77 16.36
N THR A 97 6.50 13.88 15.73
CA THR A 97 6.70 15.24 16.28
C THR A 97 5.47 16.12 15.97
N ASP A 98 5.48 17.33 16.48
CA ASP A 98 4.52 18.37 16.13
C ASP A 98 4.93 19.22 14.91
N ILE A 99 6.00 18.81 14.23
CA ILE A 99 6.54 19.50 13.05
C ILE A 99 5.75 19.06 11.82
N ALA A 100 5.16 20.02 11.11
CA ALA A 100 4.40 19.73 9.89
C ALA A 100 5.31 19.12 8.80
N SER A 101 4.78 18.10 8.11
CA SER A 101 5.48 17.42 7.01
C SER A 101 5.42 18.21 5.70
N GLN A 102 4.38 18.98 5.50
CA GLN A 102 4.12 19.66 4.24
C GLN A 102 3.70 21.11 4.46
N GLY A 103 4.04 21.98 3.50
CA GLY A 103 3.56 23.35 3.44
C GLY A 103 2.04 23.38 3.26
N ALA A 104 1.57 23.36 2.03
CA ALA A 104 0.16 23.26 1.72
C ALA A 104 -0.26 21.79 1.51
N ARG A 105 -1.49 21.45 1.87
CA ARG A 105 -2.08 20.13 1.61
C ARG A 105 -3.53 20.25 1.21
N PHE A 106 -4.04 19.23 0.55
CA PHE A 106 -5.47 19.11 0.32
C PHE A 106 -6.17 18.57 1.56
N GLU A 107 -7.33 19.16 1.84
CA GLU A 107 -8.31 18.66 2.80
C GLU A 107 -9.67 18.55 2.11
N VAL A 108 -10.50 17.61 2.57
CA VAL A 108 -11.88 17.49 2.10
C VAL A 108 -12.81 17.80 3.27
N VAL A 109 -13.46 18.96 3.20
CA VAL A 109 -14.38 19.45 4.22
C VAL A 109 -15.79 19.46 3.63
N SER A 110 -16.69 18.70 4.21
CA SER A 110 -18.09 18.57 3.74
C SER A 110 -18.23 18.13 2.27
N GLY A 111 -17.24 17.38 1.78
CA GLY A 111 -17.21 16.89 0.38
C GLY A 111 -16.56 17.84 -0.62
N GLU A 112 -16.13 19.02 -0.19
CA GLU A 112 -15.41 20.00 -1.01
C GLU A 112 -13.90 19.94 -0.75
N VAL A 113 -13.11 20.01 -1.81
CA VAL A 113 -11.64 20.04 -1.74
C VAL A 113 -11.19 21.45 -1.39
N GLN A 114 -10.32 21.56 -0.40
CA GLN A 114 -9.70 22.81 0.01
C GLN A 114 -8.20 22.64 0.14
N ILE A 115 -7.44 23.69 -0.18
CA ILE A 115 -6.01 23.76 0.11
C ILE A 115 -5.85 24.43 1.47
N VAL A 116 -5.28 23.71 2.42
CA VAL A 116 -5.01 24.17 3.77
C VAL A 116 -3.52 24.41 3.92
N LEU A 117 -3.17 25.58 4.45
CA LEU A 117 -1.80 25.96 4.77
C LEU A 117 -1.45 25.53 6.19
N PRO A 118 -0.19 25.19 6.49
CA PRO A 118 0.23 24.86 7.84
C PRO A 118 0.13 26.11 8.76
N GLU A 119 -0.05 25.88 10.04
CA GLU A 119 0.01 26.97 11.03
C GLU A 119 1.46 27.39 11.38
N GLN A 120 2.44 26.60 10.96
CA GLN A 120 3.85 26.78 11.26
C GLN A 120 4.58 27.38 10.07
N SER A 121 5.52 28.30 10.35
CA SER A 121 6.36 28.93 9.32
C SER A 121 7.52 28.06 8.84
N GLU A 122 7.80 26.95 9.51
CA GLU A 122 8.84 25.98 9.15
C GLU A 122 8.23 24.60 9.04
N VAL A 123 8.64 23.87 8.02
CA VAL A 123 8.20 22.51 7.73
C VAL A 123 9.43 21.60 7.60
N CYS A 124 9.30 20.36 7.97
CA CYS A 124 10.29 19.34 7.65
C CYS A 124 10.03 18.84 6.22
N CYS A 125 11.04 18.61 5.45
CA CYS A 125 12.45 18.87 5.69
C CYS A 125 13.02 19.69 4.51
N ASP A 126 14.15 20.36 4.73
CA ASP A 126 14.94 20.85 3.61
C ASP A 126 15.46 19.66 2.78
N PRO A 127 15.53 19.72 1.46
CA PRO A 127 16.10 18.66 0.62
C PRO A 127 17.48 18.17 1.03
N ALA A 128 18.30 19.02 1.66
CA ALA A 128 19.59 18.63 2.20
C ALA A 128 19.50 17.53 3.27
N ALA A 129 18.35 17.35 3.91
CA ALA A 129 18.13 16.26 4.86
C ALA A 129 18.27 14.88 4.20
N VAL A 130 17.81 14.74 2.94
CA VAL A 130 17.92 13.47 2.19
C VAL A 130 19.37 13.09 1.99
N ALA A 131 20.23 14.03 1.56
CA ALA A 131 21.65 13.78 1.36
C ALA A 131 22.38 13.47 2.69
N ALA A 132 21.95 14.08 3.79
CA ALA A 132 22.49 13.78 5.11
C ALA A 132 22.12 12.36 5.58
N VAL A 133 20.87 11.95 5.38
CA VAL A 133 20.37 10.60 5.67
C VAL A 133 21.08 9.57 4.78
N GLU A 134 21.18 9.81 3.49
CA GLU A 134 21.90 8.94 2.54
C GLU A 134 23.33 8.70 3.01
N THR A 135 24.05 9.79 3.31
CA THR A 135 25.45 9.73 3.78
C THR A 135 25.57 8.87 5.04
N ALA A 136 24.65 9.02 5.98
CA ALA A 136 24.64 8.27 7.22
C ALA A 136 24.28 6.78 7.02
N LEU A 137 23.34 6.48 6.14
CA LEU A 137 22.95 5.11 5.83
C LEU A 137 24.03 4.35 5.06
N LEU A 138 24.78 5.03 4.18
CA LEU A 138 25.83 4.44 3.36
C LEU A 138 27.21 4.45 4.00
N ALA A 139 27.40 5.12 5.13
CA ALA A 139 28.67 5.15 5.86
C ALA A 139 29.16 3.75 6.22
N ASP A 140 30.46 3.52 6.31
CA ASP A 140 31.03 2.23 6.73
C ASP A 140 30.61 1.88 8.17
N GLU A 141 30.62 2.87 9.05
CA GLU A 141 30.18 2.76 10.44
C GLU A 141 28.95 3.66 10.69
N PRO A 142 27.97 3.23 11.51
CA PRO A 142 26.85 4.08 11.88
C PRO A 142 27.31 5.38 12.54
N PRO A 143 26.66 6.52 12.29
CA PRO A 143 27.01 7.78 12.94
C PRO A 143 26.81 7.65 14.46
N THR A 144 27.78 8.18 15.21
CA THR A 144 27.71 8.24 16.68
C THR A 144 27.01 9.51 17.17
N GLU A 145 27.02 10.55 16.34
CA GLU A 145 26.28 11.80 16.60
C GLU A 145 24.99 11.82 15.78
N PRO A 146 23.91 12.38 16.33
CA PRO A 146 22.66 12.48 15.59
C PRO A 146 22.81 13.31 14.32
N VAL A 147 22.22 12.80 13.23
CA VAL A 147 22.12 13.52 11.95
C VAL A 147 21.05 14.60 12.09
N ASP A 148 21.42 15.85 11.90
CA ASP A 148 20.45 16.95 11.92
C ASP A 148 19.62 16.96 10.63
N LEU A 149 18.30 17.04 10.78
CA LEU A 149 17.35 17.15 9.68
C LEU A 149 16.94 18.62 9.57
N PRO A 150 17.54 19.39 8.66
CA PRO A 150 17.24 20.81 8.53
C PRO A 150 15.77 21.02 8.10
N LEU A 151 15.16 22.06 8.67
CA LEU A 151 13.85 22.53 8.28
C LEU A 151 13.98 23.54 7.13
N ARG A 152 12.92 23.71 6.37
CA ARG A 152 12.78 24.79 5.37
C ARG A 152 11.66 25.73 5.77
N ASP A 153 11.75 26.97 5.33
CA ASP A 153 10.64 27.89 5.45
C ASP A 153 9.46 27.39 4.60
N ALA A 154 8.25 27.44 5.15
CA ALA A 154 7.06 27.17 4.37
C ALA A 154 6.82 28.36 3.41
N ASP A 155 7.02 28.16 2.13
CA ASP A 155 6.54 29.09 1.11
C ASP A 155 5.08 28.78 0.77
N ASP A 156 4.19 29.36 1.55
CA ASP A 156 2.75 29.09 1.49
C ASP A 156 2.15 29.50 0.14
N GLU A 157 2.66 30.53 -0.51
CA GLU A 157 2.16 31.02 -1.80
C GLU A 157 2.59 30.07 -2.93
N GLN A 158 3.86 29.67 -2.94
CA GLN A 158 4.37 28.70 -3.91
C GLN A 158 3.73 27.33 -3.70
N ALA A 159 3.66 26.83 -2.47
CA ALA A 159 3.05 25.54 -2.14
C ALA A 159 1.56 25.50 -2.54
N ARG A 160 0.84 26.59 -2.33
CA ARG A 160 -0.55 26.71 -2.79
C ARG A 160 -0.64 26.67 -4.32
N ALA A 161 0.19 27.44 -5.02
CA ALA A 161 0.21 27.50 -6.48
C ALA A 161 0.52 26.13 -7.11
N GLU A 162 1.47 25.40 -6.55
CA GLU A 162 1.82 24.02 -7.00
C GLU A 162 0.64 23.03 -6.84
N LEU A 163 -0.14 23.17 -5.76
CA LEU A 163 -1.32 22.33 -5.57
C LEU A 163 -2.48 22.78 -6.49
N GLU A 164 -2.65 24.07 -6.72
CA GLU A 164 -3.66 24.60 -7.65
C GLU A 164 -3.40 24.14 -9.09
N GLU A 165 -2.13 24.05 -9.53
CA GLU A 165 -1.75 23.52 -10.85
C GLU A 165 -2.17 22.05 -11.05
N LEU A 166 -2.30 21.27 -9.99
CA LEU A 166 -2.78 19.88 -10.09
C LEU A 166 -4.25 19.78 -10.52
N GLY A 167 -5.02 20.86 -10.40
CA GLY A 167 -6.40 20.90 -10.84
C GLY A 167 -7.31 19.89 -10.11
N ILE A 168 -7.11 19.70 -8.81
CA ILE A 168 -7.94 18.81 -7.99
C ILE A 168 -9.09 19.62 -7.42
N MET A 169 -10.30 19.44 -7.94
CA MET A 169 -11.43 20.33 -7.66
C MET A 169 -12.69 19.64 -7.17
N GLU A 170 -13.01 18.44 -7.68
CA GLU A 170 -14.31 17.81 -7.46
C GLU A 170 -14.20 16.29 -7.31
N LEU A 171 -15.22 15.66 -6.73
CA LEU A 171 -15.34 14.22 -6.65
C LEU A 171 -15.57 13.62 -8.05
N VAL A 172 -14.62 12.86 -8.56
CA VAL A 172 -14.69 12.22 -9.88
C VAL A 172 -15.11 10.74 -9.79
N ALA A 173 -14.80 10.08 -8.67
CA ALA A 173 -15.23 8.70 -8.46
C ALA A 173 -15.33 8.39 -6.97
N THR A 174 -16.21 7.42 -6.66
CA THR A 174 -16.38 6.86 -5.32
C THR A 174 -16.72 5.39 -5.41
N PHE A 175 -16.23 4.62 -4.46
CA PHE A 175 -16.63 3.23 -4.28
C PHE A 175 -16.64 2.85 -2.81
N THR A 176 -17.59 2.00 -2.42
CA THR A 176 -17.78 1.53 -1.04
C THR A 176 -17.89 0.01 -1.03
N THR A 177 -17.23 -0.62 -0.06
CA THR A 177 -17.47 -2.02 0.29
C THR A 177 -17.86 -2.14 1.76
N ASN A 178 -18.75 -3.09 2.06
CA ASN A 178 -19.25 -3.33 3.41
C ASN A 178 -18.52 -4.50 4.08
N HIS A 179 -18.42 -4.45 5.40
CA HIS A 179 -17.88 -5.52 6.24
C HIS A 179 -18.67 -5.60 7.56
N GLU A 180 -18.52 -6.69 8.26
CA GLU A 180 -19.03 -6.79 9.64
C GLU A 180 -18.15 -6.00 10.58
N CYS A 181 -18.72 -5.43 11.63
CA CYS A 181 -17.99 -4.67 12.63
C CYS A 181 -17.16 -5.58 13.56
N CYS A 182 -16.28 -4.93 14.28
CA CYS A 182 -15.70 -5.40 15.54
C CYS A 182 -14.75 -6.60 15.42
N GLN A 183 -14.21 -6.87 14.23
CA GLN A 183 -13.15 -7.83 13.98
C GLN A 183 -11.80 -7.11 13.82
N ASN A 184 -10.69 -7.76 14.14
CA ASN A 184 -9.34 -7.18 14.00
C ASN A 184 -9.06 -6.63 12.58
N ARG A 185 -9.57 -7.30 11.55
CA ARG A 185 -9.46 -6.83 10.17
C ARG A 185 -10.00 -5.41 9.95
N VAL A 186 -10.97 -4.97 10.76
CA VAL A 186 -11.54 -3.62 10.65
C VAL A 186 -10.50 -2.58 11.06
N GLU A 187 -9.72 -2.86 12.10
CA GLU A 187 -8.60 -2.01 12.53
C GLU A 187 -7.57 -1.88 11.41
N ASN A 188 -7.22 -2.98 10.74
CA ASN A 188 -6.30 -2.98 9.60
C ASN A 188 -6.85 -2.17 8.41
N ILE A 189 -8.16 -2.29 8.11
CA ILE A 189 -8.82 -1.52 7.05
C ILE A 189 -8.82 -0.01 7.39
N HIS A 190 -9.09 0.35 8.63
CA HIS A 190 -9.05 1.73 9.09
C HIS A 190 -7.61 2.27 9.03
N ARG A 191 -6.64 1.50 9.51
CA ARG A 191 -5.23 1.91 9.52
C ARG A 191 -4.70 2.21 8.12
N ILE A 192 -4.91 1.32 7.16
CA ILE A 192 -4.45 1.56 5.78
C ILE A 192 -5.21 2.72 5.12
N ALA A 193 -6.48 2.94 5.48
CA ALA A 193 -7.25 4.09 5.01
C ALA A 193 -6.68 5.40 5.57
N ASP A 194 -6.32 5.45 6.85
CA ASP A 194 -5.72 6.64 7.46
C ASP A 194 -4.35 6.96 6.87
N LEU A 195 -3.50 5.95 6.66
CA LEU A 195 -2.19 6.11 6.03
C LEU A 195 -2.27 6.66 4.60
N THR A 196 -3.30 6.31 3.86
CA THR A 196 -3.43 6.70 2.44
C THR A 196 -4.35 7.90 2.22
N ARG A 197 -4.94 8.46 3.29
CA ARG A 197 -5.77 9.67 3.19
C ARG A 197 -4.91 10.88 2.86
N GLY A 198 -5.29 11.61 1.82
CA GLY A 198 -4.56 12.81 1.39
C GLY A 198 -3.47 12.53 0.36
N VAL A 199 -3.23 11.28 -0.03
CA VAL A 199 -2.27 10.94 -1.07
C VAL A 199 -2.68 11.59 -2.39
N VAL A 200 -1.74 12.26 -3.03
CA VAL A 200 -1.90 12.88 -4.35
C VAL A 200 -1.12 12.08 -5.39
N ILE A 201 -1.82 11.53 -6.37
CA ILE A 201 -1.20 10.88 -7.52
C ILE A 201 -1.04 11.93 -8.62
N ARG A 202 0.18 12.43 -8.81
CA ARG A 202 0.48 13.46 -9.80
C ARG A 202 0.28 12.96 -11.24
N PRO A 203 0.08 13.83 -12.23
CA PRO A 203 0.05 13.44 -13.65
C PRO A 203 1.29 12.63 -14.04
N GLY A 204 1.09 11.47 -14.69
CA GLY A 204 2.14 10.53 -15.09
C GLY A 204 2.71 9.65 -13.99
N ALA A 205 2.35 9.88 -12.72
CA ALA A 205 2.87 9.11 -11.61
C ALA A 205 2.14 7.76 -11.44
N THR A 206 2.86 6.82 -10.83
CA THR A 206 2.34 5.52 -10.40
C THR A 206 2.30 5.47 -8.87
N PHE A 207 1.15 5.21 -8.29
CA PHE A 207 0.97 4.96 -6.87
C PHE A 207 0.97 3.45 -6.61
N SER A 208 1.96 2.95 -5.88
CA SER A 208 2.04 1.59 -5.38
C SER A 208 1.62 1.58 -3.92
N VAL A 209 0.61 0.79 -3.59
CA VAL A 209 0.13 0.69 -2.20
C VAL A 209 1.20 0.07 -1.30
N ASN A 210 1.91 -0.96 -1.78
CA ASN A 210 2.96 -1.60 -1.01
C ASN A 210 4.14 -0.69 -0.77
N ASN A 211 4.54 0.08 -1.79
CA ASN A 211 5.64 1.02 -1.66
C ASN A 211 5.30 2.12 -0.65
N PHE A 212 4.08 2.63 -0.69
CA PHE A 212 3.65 3.74 0.16
C PHE A 212 3.42 3.31 1.61
N VAL A 213 2.72 2.19 1.83
CA VAL A 213 2.33 1.73 3.18
C VAL A 213 3.44 0.93 3.87
N GLY A 214 4.35 0.32 3.10
CA GLY A 214 5.39 -0.54 3.63
C GLY A 214 4.88 -1.88 4.18
N ARG A 215 5.72 -2.53 4.99
CA ARG A 215 5.38 -3.78 5.68
C ARG A 215 4.32 -3.54 6.77
N ARG A 216 3.32 -4.42 6.82
CA ARG A 216 2.28 -4.39 7.84
C ARG A 216 2.80 -5.08 9.08
N THR A 217 3.13 -4.30 10.12
CA THR A 217 3.64 -4.79 11.40
C THR A 217 2.79 -4.24 12.55
N GLU A 218 2.89 -4.85 13.72
CA GLU A 218 2.21 -4.35 14.92
C GLU A 218 2.75 -2.97 15.32
N GLU A 219 4.04 -2.71 15.08
CA GLU A 219 4.68 -1.40 15.32
C GLU A 219 4.08 -0.31 14.44
N ASN A 220 3.70 -0.67 13.20
CA ASN A 220 3.01 0.23 12.26
C ASN A 220 1.49 0.29 12.50
N GLY A 221 1.00 -0.27 13.59
CA GLY A 221 -0.40 -0.20 14.02
C GLY A 221 -1.33 -1.19 13.32
N PHE A 222 -0.79 -2.27 12.73
CA PHE A 222 -1.58 -3.37 12.19
C PHE A 222 -1.70 -4.51 13.20
N VAL A 223 -2.78 -5.29 13.09
CA VAL A 223 -3.05 -6.43 13.97
C VAL A 223 -3.20 -7.72 13.15
N ALA A 224 -3.02 -8.87 13.80
CA ALA A 224 -3.20 -10.17 13.15
C ALA A 224 -4.69 -10.46 12.88
N ASP A 225 -5.00 -10.88 11.65
CA ASP A 225 -6.32 -11.41 11.24
C ASP A 225 -6.17 -12.33 10.02
N GLY A 226 -7.31 -12.89 9.56
CA GLY A 226 -7.35 -13.86 8.48
C GLY A 226 -6.92 -13.30 7.13
N VAL A 227 -6.03 -14.02 6.46
CA VAL A 227 -5.62 -13.81 5.07
C VAL A 227 -5.92 -15.06 4.24
N ILE A 228 -5.98 -14.91 2.92
CA ILE A 228 -6.04 -16.03 1.98
C ILE A 228 -4.69 -16.11 1.26
N HIS A 229 -3.88 -17.09 1.63
CA HIS A 229 -2.60 -17.37 0.97
C HIS A 229 -2.71 -18.65 0.16
N ASP A 230 -2.41 -18.60 -1.14
CA ASP A 230 -2.52 -19.74 -2.07
C ASP A 230 -3.88 -20.49 -2.03
N GLY A 231 -4.97 -19.80 -1.66
CA GLY A 231 -6.30 -20.39 -1.52
C GLY A 231 -6.54 -21.10 -0.18
N VAL A 232 -5.68 -20.89 0.83
CA VAL A 232 -5.81 -21.40 2.20
C VAL A 232 -5.96 -20.19 3.14
N PHE A 233 -6.81 -20.33 4.17
CA PHE A 233 -6.98 -19.31 5.20
C PHE A 233 -5.89 -19.44 6.27
N GLU A 234 -5.17 -18.35 6.50
CA GLU A 234 -4.11 -18.25 7.50
C GLU A 234 -4.29 -16.97 8.35
N GLN A 235 -3.56 -16.86 9.47
CA GLN A 235 -3.52 -15.65 10.31
C GLN A 235 -2.22 -14.89 10.00
N GLU A 236 -2.33 -13.60 9.67
CA GLU A 236 -1.19 -12.74 9.39
C GLU A 236 -1.46 -11.31 9.84
N VAL A 237 -0.43 -10.58 10.27
CA VAL A 237 -0.54 -9.15 10.60
C VAL A 237 -0.92 -8.37 9.33
N GLY A 238 -1.96 -7.54 9.43
CA GLY A 238 -2.53 -6.84 8.29
C GLY A 238 -3.64 -7.61 7.56
N GLY A 239 -4.12 -8.74 8.12
CA GLY A 239 -5.25 -9.47 7.54
C GLY A 239 -6.47 -8.59 7.27
N GLY A 240 -7.13 -8.77 6.13
CA GLY A 240 -8.32 -8.03 5.73
C GLY A 240 -8.09 -6.78 4.86
N ILE A 241 -6.85 -6.27 4.72
CA ILE A 241 -6.54 -5.05 3.92
C ILE A 241 -6.87 -5.19 2.44
N SER A 242 -6.99 -6.39 1.90
CA SER A 242 -7.45 -6.62 0.54
C SER A 242 -8.85 -6.04 0.27
N GLN A 243 -9.63 -5.79 1.32
CA GLN A 243 -10.90 -5.09 1.17
C GLN A 243 -10.68 -3.61 0.82
N TYR A 244 -9.72 -2.96 1.48
CA TYR A 244 -9.31 -1.61 1.08
C TYR A 244 -8.78 -1.60 -0.35
N ALA A 245 -7.88 -2.54 -0.71
CA ALA A 245 -7.33 -2.65 -2.06
C ALA A 245 -8.42 -2.82 -3.12
N THR A 246 -9.41 -3.68 -2.89
CA THR A 246 -10.55 -3.85 -3.80
C THR A 246 -11.40 -2.57 -3.90
N THR A 247 -11.61 -1.86 -2.79
CA THR A 247 -12.36 -0.60 -2.79
C THR A 247 -11.62 0.49 -3.58
N LEU A 248 -10.31 0.62 -3.36
CA LEU A 248 -9.43 1.53 -4.08
C LEU A 248 -9.36 1.19 -5.58
N PHE A 249 -9.22 -0.10 -5.92
CA PHE A 249 -9.21 -0.57 -7.31
C PHE A 249 -10.48 -0.15 -8.05
N ASN A 250 -11.64 -0.34 -7.43
CA ASN A 250 -12.92 0.04 -8.03
C ASN A 250 -13.09 1.57 -8.15
N ALA A 251 -12.64 2.34 -7.17
CA ALA A 251 -12.65 3.79 -7.25
C ALA A 251 -11.75 4.28 -8.41
N ALA A 252 -10.53 3.73 -8.55
CA ALA A 252 -9.61 4.03 -9.64
C ALA A 252 -10.16 3.60 -11.01
N PHE A 253 -10.78 2.42 -11.08
CA PHE A 253 -11.44 1.94 -12.28
C PHE A 253 -12.53 2.91 -12.76
N ARG A 254 -13.36 3.40 -11.83
CA ARG A 254 -14.42 4.37 -12.09
C ARG A 254 -13.90 5.76 -12.41
N ALA A 255 -12.77 6.17 -11.83
CA ALA A 255 -12.09 7.43 -12.14
C ALA A 255 -11.44 7.41 -13.54
N GLY A 256 -11.41 6.26 -14.22
CA GLY A 256 -10.77 6.13 -15.53
C GLY A 256 -9.25 6.04 -15.47
N LEU A 257 -8.66 5.74 -14.31
CA LEU A 257 -7.21 5.59 -14.14
C LEU A 257 -6.73 4.26 -14.72
N ASP A 258 -5.44 4.20 -15.04
CA ASP A 258 -4.80 2.98 -15.51
C ASP A 258 -4.23 2.16 -14.33
N PHE A 259 -3.89 0.91 -14.61
CA PHE A 259 -3.33 0.01 -13.61
C PHE A 259 -1.97 -0.52 -14.07
N GLY A 260 -1.02 -0.57 -13.15
CA GLY A 260 0.21 -1.32 -13.29
C GLY A 260 0.00 -2.76 -12.81
N VAL A 261 0.78 -3.19 -11.82
CA VAL A 261 0.62 -4.50 -11.19
C VAL A 261 -0.64 -4.52 -10.33
N TYR A 262 -1.43 -5.56 -10.46
CA TYR A 262 -2.51 -5.93 -9.54
C TYR A 262 -2.80 -7.43 -9.67
N GLN A 263 -3.45 -8.00 -8.67
CA GLN A 263 -3.85 -9.40 -8.66
C GLN A 263 -5.22 -9.55 -8.03
N SER A 264 -6.12 -10.35 -8.63
CA SER A 264 -7.39 -10.73 -8.02
C SER A 264 -7.21 -11.75 -6.91
N HIS A 265 -8.21 -11.93 -6.04
CA HIS A 265 -8.22 -13.09 -5.15
C HIS A 265 -8.28 -14.38 -5.99
N SER A 266 -7.65 -15.42 -5.48
CA SER A 266 -7.68 -16.74 -6.12
C SER A 266 -9.04 -17.45 -5.99
N LEU A 267 -9.85 -17.03 -5.02
CA LEU A 267 -11.24 -17.48 -4.83
C LEU A 267 -12.15 -16.25 -4.88
N TYR A 268 -13.31 -16.40 -5.52
CA TYR A 268 -14.28 -15.33 -5.54
C TYR A 268 -14.88 -15.08 -4.14
N ILE A 269 -14.83 -13.84 -3.73
CA ILE A 269 -15.36 -13.36 -2.44
C ILE A 269 -16.62 -12.55 -2.75
N SER A 270 -17.81 -13.05 -2.36
CA SER A 270 -19.11 -12.48 -2.74
C SER A 270 -19.38 -11.03 -2.30
N ARG A 271 -18.59 -10.49 -1.35
CA ARG A 271 -18.69 -9.09 -0.95
C ARG A 271 -18.03 -8.12 -1.94
N TYR A 272 -17.27 -8.63 -2.91
CA TYR A 272 -16.57 -7.85 -3.93
C TYR A 272 -17.26 -7.94 -5.28
N PRO A 273 -17.13 -6.91 -6.14
CA PRO A 273 -17.62 -7.00 -7.51
C PRO A 273 -16.92 -8.12 -8.27
N TYR A 274 -17.68 -9.02 -8.87
CA TYR A 274 -17.15 -10.12 -9.64
C TYR A 274 -16.29 -9.62 -10.81
N GLY A 275 -15.05 -10.07 -10.91
CA GLY A 275 -14.13 -9.70 -11.98
C GLY A 275 -13.48 -8.32 -11.84
N VAL A 276 -13.82 -7.53 -10.79
CA VAL A 276 -13.25 -6.19 -10.56
C VAL A 276 -12.82 -6.09 -9.11
N GLU A 277 -11.69 -6.70 -8.80
CA GLU A 277 -11.15 -6.75 -7.45
C GLU A 277 -9.61 -6.82 -7.43
N ALA A 278 -9.01 -6.49 -6.31
CA ALA A 278 -7.59 -6.62 -6.07
C ALA A 278 -7.32 -7.14 -4.67
N THR A 279 -6.32 -8.02 -4.54
CA THR A 279 -5.75 -8.44 -3.26
C THR A 279 -4.45 -7.70 -3.00
N LEU A 280 -4.04 -7.67 -1.74
CA LEU A 280 -2.85 -6.97 -1.29
C LEU A 280 -2.15 -7.79 -0.21
N SER A 281 -0.85 -7.99 -0.35
CA SER A 281 0.07 -8.54 0.66
C SER A 281 1.47 -7.96 0.44
N PHE A 282 2.35 -8.06 1.45
CA PHE A 282 3.70 -7.51 1.34
C PHE A 282 4.74 -8.63 1.28
N PRO A 283 5.73 -8.55 0.38
CA PRO A 283 5.92 -7.53 -0.67
C PRO A 283 5.03 -7.74 -1.91
N HIS A 284 4.37 -8.87 -2.05
CA HIS A 284 3.51 -9.25 -3.18
C HIS A 284 2.28 -10.03 -2.70
N PRO A 285 1.11 -9.87 -3.38
CA PRO A 285 0.81 -8.97 -4.49
C PRO A 285 0.69 -7.50 -4.06
N ASP A 286 0.96 -6.59 -5.01
CA ASP A 286 0.77 -5.15 -4.90
C ASP A 286 -0.47 -4.68 -5.68
N LEU A 287 -0.89 -3.44 -5.43
CA LEU A 287 -1.83 -2.70 -6.26
C LEU A 287 -1.17 -1.40 -6.71
N GLN A 288 -0.99 -1.25 -8.02
CA GLN A 288 -0.42 -0.06 -8.64
C GLN A 288 -1.47 0.67 -9.48
N ILE A 289 -1.66 1.94 -9.19
CA ILE A 289 -2.57 2.85 -9.91
C ILE A 289 -1.72 3.87 -10.65
N ILE A 290 -1.97 4.02 -11.95
CA ILE A 290 -1.24 4.94 -12.82
C ILE A 290 -2.17 6.10 -13.18
N ASN A 291 -1.77 7.31 -12.85
CA ASN A 291 -2.47 8.51 -13.27
C ASN A 291 -1.96 8.96 -14.65
N SER A 292 -2.52 8.39 -15.70
CA SER A 292 -2.22 8.80 -17.10
C SER A 292 -2.99 10.04 -17.55
N THR A 293 -3.60 10.77 -16.62
CA THR A 293 -4.38 11.98 -16.90
C THR A 293 -3.52 13.24 -16.78
N ARG A 294 -4.08 14.38 -17.19
CA ARG A 294 -3.41 15.69 -17.11
C ARG A 294 -3.60 16.39 -15.77
N TYR A 295 -4.47 15.88 -14.91
CA TYR A 295 -4.77 16.44 -13.59
C TYR A 295 -4.26 15.54 -12.48
N GLY A 296 -3.97 16.10 -11.31
CA GLY A 296 -3.72 15.33 -10.11
C GLY A 296 -4.95 14.57 -9.66
N VAL A 297 -4.75 13.49 -8.93
CA VAL A 297 -5.83 12.71 -8.29
C VAL A 297 -5.56 12.64 -6.81
N LEU A 298 -6.47 13.18 -5.99
CA LEU A 298 -6.43 13.09 -4.54
C LEU A 298 -7.20 11.85 -4.09
N LEU A 299 -6.55 11.01 -3.33
CA LEU A 299 -7.10 9.83 -2.70
C LEU A 299 -7.63 10.20 -1.31
N TRP A 300 -8.94 9.97 -1.08
CA TRP A 300 -9.59 10.34 0.16
C TRP A 300 -10.47 9.20 0.70
N PRO A 301 -9.86 8.19 1.35
CA PRO A 301 -10.62 7.14 2.00
C PRO A 301 -11.34 7.65 3.25
N SER A 302 -12.49 7.06 3.52
CA SER A 302 -13.28 7.26 4.72
C SER A 302 -13.95 5.95 5.11
N TYR A 303 -14.28 5.79 6.39
CA TYR A 303 -14.83 4.52 6.88
C TYR A 303 -15.85 4.73 7.98
N THR A 304 -16.62 3.69 8.22
CA THR A 304 -17.48 3.49 9.38
C THR A 304 -17.14 2.14 10.02
N ASP A 305 -17.78 1.79 11.10
CA ASP A 305 -17.59 0.48 11.75
C ASP A 305 -17.96 -0.71 10.82
N SER A 306 -18.65 -0.47 9.72
CA SER A 306 -19.14 -1.52 8.81
C SER A 306 -18.90 -1.27 7.33
N SER A 307 -18.14 -0.26 6.97
CA SER A 307 -17.83 0.05 5.57
C SER A 307 -16.53 0.81 5.41
N ILE A 308 -15.90 0.63 4.25
CA ILE A 308 -14.81 1.47 3.74
C ILE A 308 -15.25 2.08 2.42
N THR A 309 -15.06 3.39 2.28
CA THR A 309 -15.32 4.16 1.05
C THR A 309 -14.03 4.81 0.60
N VAL A 310 -13.72 4.72 -0.68
CA VAL A 310 -12.62 5.46 -1.29
C VAL A 310 -13.22 6.48 -2.25
N ASN A 311 -12.96 7.75 -1.98
CA ASN A 311 -13.27 8.87 -2.84
C ASN A 311 -12.02 9.30 -3.59
N MET A 312 -12.17 9.65 -4.86
CA MET A 312 -11.12 10.24 -5.69
C MET A 312 -11.58 11.60 -6.18
N TYR A 313 -10.78 12.61 -5.91
CA TYR A 313 -11.01 13.99 -6.33
C TYR A 313 -10.00 14.37 -7.41
N SER A 314 -10.46 15.07 -8.42
CA SER A 314 -9.69 15.56 -9.57
C SER A 314 -10.51 16.62 -10.31
N THR A 315 -10.14 16.97 -11.52
CA THR A 315 -11.04 17.64 -12.48
C THR A 315 -11.71 16.58 -13.34
N LYS A 316 -13.05 16.63 -13.43
CA LYS A 316 -13.81 15.70 -14.27
C LYS A 316 -13.54 15.96 -15.75
N HIS A 317 -12.91 15.02 -16.41
CA HIS A 317 -12.58 15.06 -17.85
C HIS A 317 -12.69 13.68 -18.52
N ILE A 318 -13.08 12.65 -17.75
CA ILE A 318 -13.31 11.29 -18.21
C ILE A 318 -14.70 10.85 -17.74
N GLU A 319 -15.50 10.33 -18.66
CA GLU A 319 -16.68 9.54 -18.36
C GLU A 319 -16.36 8.06 -18.58
N MET A 320 -16.58 7.26 -17.55
CA MET A 320 -16.33 5.82 -17.58
C MET A 320 -17.64 5.04 -17.59
N GLU A 321 -17.78 4.11 -18.52
CA GLU A 321 -18.86 3.15 -18.58
C GLU A 321 -18.31 1.73 -18.65
N GLN A 322 -18.83 0.81 -17.83
CA GLN A 322 -18.55 -0.61 -17.97
C GLN A 322 -19.40 -1.15 -19.13
N THR A 323 -18.73 -1.52 -20.24
CA THR A 323 -19.42 -1.92 -21.49
C THR A 323 -19.61 -3.43 -21.62
N GLY A 324 -18.88 -4.24 -20.84
CA GLY A 324 -19.01 -5.68 -20.92
C GLY A 324 -18.32 -6.44 -19.80
N GLN A 325 -18.75 -7.69 -19.66
CA GLN A 325 -18.07 -8.67 -18.83
C GLN A 325 -18.21 -10.04 -19.47
N THR A 326 -17.11 -10.77 -19.61
CA THR A 326 -17.08 -12.08 -20.23
C THR A 326 -16.29 -13.07 -19.38
N GLU A 327 -16.73 -14.34 -19.42
CA GLU A 327 -16.02 -15.44 -18.79
C GLU A 327 -15.32 -16.29 -19.86
N SER A 328 -14.15 -16.79 -19.52
CA SER A 328 -13.44 -17.78 -20.31
C SER A 328 -12.74 -18.79 -19.41
N ALA A 329 -12.63 -20.02 -19.89
CA ALA A 329 -11.84 -21.04 -19.19
C ALA A 329 -10.35 -20.73 -19.34
N GLN A 330 -9.62 -20.82 -18.23
CA GLN A 330 -8.16 -20.82 -18.18
C GLN A 330 -7.74 -22.07 -17.42
N ASP A 331 -7.51 -23.17 -18.16
CA ASP A 331 -7.44 -24.53 -17.62
C ASP A 331 -8.69 -24.85 -16.79
N GLN A 332 -8.56 -25.17 -15.50
CA GLN A 332 -9.70 -25.39 -14.60
C GLN A 332 -10.17 -24.10 -13.89
N CYS A 333 -9.49 -22.97 -14.08
CA CYS A 333 -9.87 -21.68 -13.54
C CYS A 333 -10.85 -20.95 -14.46
N THR A 334 -11.60 -20.02 -13.87
CA THR A 334 -12.46 -19.09 -14.60
C THR A 334 -11.76 -17.73 -14.66
N ARG A 335 -11.47 -17.28 -15.89
CA ARG A 335 -11.04 -15.91 -16.14
C ARG A 335 -12.23 -15.04 -16.45
N VAL A 336 -12.43 -13.99 -15.66
CA VAL A 336 -13.46 -12.96 -15.86
C VAL A 336 -12.77 -11.71 -16.39
N THR A 337 -13.17 -11.25 -17.55
CA THR A 337 -12.68 -10.02 -18.16
C THR A 337 -13.78 -8.97 -18.15
N THR A 338 -13.52 -7.84 -17.53
CA THR A 338 -14.45 -6.70 -17.45
C THR A 338 -13.92 -5.56 -18.31
N THR A 339 -14.70 -5.17 -19.31
CA THR A 339 -14.37 -4.11 -20.27
C THR A 339 -15.04 -2.80 -19.84
N ARG A 340 -14.30 -1.69 -19.97
CA ARG A 340 -14.82 -0.34 -19.80
C ARG A 340 -14.50 0.53 -21.00
N GLN A 341 -15.37 1.50 -21.25
CA GLN A 341 -15.15 2.61 -22.18
C GLN A 341 -14.89 3.89 -21.39
N ARG A 342 -13.88 4.63 -21.79
CA ARG A 342 -13.53 5.94 -21.26
C ARG A 342 -13.74 6.98 -22.35
N THR A 343 -14.64 7.92 -22.13
CA THR A 343 -14.90 9.04 -23.04
C THR A 343 -14.29 10.29 -22.40
N TYR A 344 -13.32 10.89 -23.08
CA TYR A 344 -12.62 12.08 -22.64
C TYR A 344 -13.36 13.35 -23.08
N ASP A 345 -13.14 14.46 -22.40
CA ASP A 345 -13.76 15.77 -22.69
C ASP A 345 -13.41 16.32 -24.07
N ASP A 346 -12.32 15.87 -24.69
CA ASP A 346 -11.94 16.19 -26.07
C ASP A 346 -12.64 15.30 -27.12
N GLY A 347 -13.53 14.43 -26.70
CA GLY A 347 -14.24 13.47 -27.54
C GLY A 347 -13.46 12.18 -27.85
N THR A 348 -12.25 12.03 -27.35
CA THR A 348 -11.50 10.78 -27.49
C THR A 348 -12.20 9.64 -26.74
N VAL A 349 -12.34 8.50 -27.37
CA VAL A 349 -12.89 7.29 -26.75
C VAL A 349 -11.81 6.21 -26.69
N LYS A 350 -11.58 5.65 -25.53
CA LYS A 350 -10.68 4.50 -25.32
C LYS A 350 -11.44 3.35 -24.64
N GLU A 351 -11.14 2.15 -25.07
CA GLU A 351 -11.64 0.92 -24.45
C GLU A 351 -10.47 0.13 -23.88
N ASP A 352 -10.61 -0.35 -22.68
CA ASP A 352 -9.68 -1.25 -22.03
C ASP A 352 -10.40 -2.25 -21.12
N SER A 353 -9.65 -3.18 -20.53
CA SER A 353 -10.24 -4.18 -19.65
C SER A 353 -9.33 -4.53 -18.49
N VAL A 354 -9.95 -4.92 -17.39
CA VAL A 354 -9.32 -5.59 -16.26
C VAL A 354 -9.78 -7.04 -16.21
N PHE A 355 -9.06 -7.88 -15.44
CA PHE A 355 -9.47 -9.27 -15.31
C PHE A 355 -9.21 -9.81 -13.90
N ALA A 356 -9.98 -10.84 -13.56
CA ALA A 356 -9.76 -11.68 -12.39
C ALA A 356 -9.66 -13.15 -12.84
N VAL A 357 -8.90 -13.96 -12.08
CA VAL A 357 -8.79 -15.39 -12.34
C VAL A 357 -9.13 -16.14 -11.05
N TYR A 358 -10.21 -16.90 -11.10
CA TYR A 358 -10.72 -17.66 -9.96
C TYR A 358 -10.43 -19.15 -10.10
N ARG A 359 -9.86 -19.75 -9.07
CA ARG A 359 -9.63 -21.18 -8.95
C ARG A 359 -10.96 -21.94 -8.78
N PRO A 360 -11.04 -23.23 -9.16
CA PRO A 360 -12.27 -24.01 -9.04
C PRO A 360 -12.70 -24.28 -7.60
N GLY A 361 -11.79 -24.11 -6.64
CA GLY A 361 -12.05 -24.31 -5.22
C GLY A 361 -10.83 -24.07 -4.35
N GLU A 362 -11.06 -24.10 -3.04
CA GLU A 362 -10.01 -23.95 -2.04
C GLU A 362 -8.96 -25.08 -2.15
N GLY A 363 -7.67 -24.72 -2.04
CA GLY A 363 -6.58 -25.68 -2.12
C GLY A 363 -6.34 -26.28 -3.52
N LEU A 364 -7.02 -25.78 -4.58
CA LEU A 364 -6.82 -26.23 -5.96
C LEU A 364 -6.13 -25.17 -6.81
N ARG A 365 -5.27 -25.62 -7.73
CA ARG A 365 -4.64 -24.78 -8.76
C ARG A 365 -5.39 -24.88 -10.08
N CYS A 366 -5.09 -24.00 -11.02
CA CYS A 366 -5.73 -24.00 -12.35
C CYS A 366 -5.44 -25.28 -13.14
N ASP A 367 -4.34 -25.97 -12.92
CA ASP A 367 -4.00 -27.25 -13.52
C ASP A 367 -4.69 -28.46 -12.84
N GLY A 368 -5.51 -28.20 -11.82
CA GLY A 368 -6.19 -29.22 -11.03
C GLY A 368 -5.34 -29.87 -9.92
N SER A 369 -4.09 -29.48 -9.78
CA SER A 369 -3.24 -29.95 -8.69
C SER A 369 -3.67 -29.31 -7.36
N SER A 370 -3.39 -30.01 -6.24
CA SER A 370 -3.66 -29.49 -4.88
C SER A 370 -2.50 -28.59 -4.42
N THR A 371 -2.83 -27.45 -3.79
CA THR A 371 -1.85 -26.62 -3.07
C THR A 371 -1.53 -27.20 -1.69
N VAL A 372 -2.39 -28.09 -1.16
CA VAL A 372 -2.17 -28.75 0.12
C VAL A 372 -1.12 -29.85 -0.06
N THR A 373 0.09 -29.60 0.36
CA THR A 373 1.10 -30.65 0.48
C THR A 373 0.66 -31.56 1.63
N THR A 374 0.22 -32.77 1.30
CA THR A 374 -0.04 -33.80 2.31
C THR A 374 1.32 -34.15 2.92
N THR A 375 1.71 -33.46 3.97
CA THR A 375 2.80 -33.92 4.83
C THR A 375 2.26 -35.16 5.51
N THR A 376 2.59 -36.33 4.94
CA THR A 376 2.39 -37.61 5.64
C THR A 376 3.29 -37.53 6.85
N ALA A 377 2.70 -37.21 7.98
CA ALA A 377 3.40 -37.33 9.25
C ALA A 377 3.95 -38.78 9.33
N PRO A 378 5.22 -38.96 9.66
CA PRO A 378 5.73 -40.28 9.87
C PRO A 378 4.84 -40.99 10.93
N PRO A 379 4.55 -42.27 10.75
CA PRO A 379 3.72 -42.98 11.71
C PRO A 379 4.30 -42.79 13.13
N PRO A 380 3.46 -42.52 14.13
CA PRO A 380 3.94 -42.35 15.49
C PRO A 380 4.78 -43.59 15.89
N PRO A 381 5.91 -43.42 16.59
CA PRO A 381 6.71 -44.51 17.05
C PRO A 381 5.81 -45.46 17.88
N PRO A 382 6.04 -46.80 17.82
CA PRO A 382 5.20 -47.74 18.51
C PRO A 382 5.16 -47.39 20.01
N THR A 383 3.95 -47.17 20.50
CA THR A 383 3.70 -46.88 21.92
C THR A 383 4.17 -48.08 22.73
N THR A 384 5.30 -47.98 23.40
CA THR A 384 5.69 -48.89 24.47
C THR A 384 4.72 -48.70 25.63
N GLU A 385 3.92 -49.71 25.89
CA GLU A 385 2.97 -49.77 27.00
C GLU A 385 3.71 -49.51 28.32
N PRO A 386 3.37 -48.51 29.13
CA PRO A 386 4.00 -48.29 30.40
C PRO A 386 3.53 -49.37 31.40
N ALA A 387 4.48 -49.91 32.13
CA ALA A 387 4.22 -50.86 33.24
C ALA A 387 3.24 -50.23 34.25
N PRO A 388 2.40 -51.07 34.94
CA PRO A 388 1.37 -50.56 35.84
C PRO A 388 1.97 -49.84 37.05
N THR A 389 1.69 -48.55 37.15
CA THR A 389 2.05 -47.73 38.30
C THR A 389 1.01 -47.93 39.41
N THR A 390 1.47 -48.28 40.57
CA THR A 390 0.73 -48.44 41.84
C THR A 390 -0.02 -47.14 42.16
N THR A 391 -1.34 -47.26 42.35
CA THR A 391 -2.23 -46.16 42.72
C THR A 391 -1.97 -45.73 44.18
N GLU A 392 -1.44 -44.53 44.35
CA GLU A 392 -1.40 -43.83 45.65
C GLU A 392 -2.70 -43.03 45.81
N ALA A 393 -3.30 -43.12 47.02
CA ALA A 393 -4.60 -42.54 47.31
C ALA A 393 -4.55 -40.98 47.33
N PRO A 394 -5.60 -40.27 46.89
CA PRO A 394 -5.62 -38.82 46.89
C PRO A 394 -5.73 -38.22 48.31
N PRO A 395 -5.07 -37.07 48.57
CA PRO A 395 -5.21 -36.38 49.87
C PRO A 395 -6.62 -35.76 50.01
N PRO A 396 -7.07 -35.52 51.25
CA PRO A 396 -8.41 -35.03 51.53
C PRO A 396 -8.62 -33.60 51.07
N ALA A 397 -9.82 -33.31 50.53
CA ALA A 397 -10.25 -32.02 50.05
C ALA A 397 -10.29 -30.96 51.15
N THR A 398 -9.60 -29.84 50.95
CA THR A 398 -9.71 -28.66 51.77
C THR A 398 -10.92 -27.85 51.28
N THR A 399 -11.90 -27.70 52.17
CA THR A 399 -13.08 -26.86 51.96
C THR A 399 -12.72 -25.39 52.15
N GLU A 400 -12.76 -24.61 51.06
CA GLU A 400 -12.61 -23.16 51.06
C GLU A 400 -13.97 -22.52 51.41
N PRO A 401 -14.02 -21.49 52.28
CA PRO A 401 -15.28 -20.85 52.65
C PRO A 401 -15.80 -19.97 51.50
N PRO A 402 -17.13 -19.79 51.35
CA PRO A 402 -17.74 -19.00 50.29
C PRO A 402 -17.42 -17.50 50.43
N PRO A 403 -17.31 -16.77 49.29
CA PRO A 403 -17.07 -15.33 49.32
C PRO A 403 -18.24 -14.55 49.87
N PRO A 404 -18.00 -13.35 50.50
CA PRO A 404 -19.05 -12.54 51.08
C PRO A 404 -19.96 -11.92 49.99
N ALA A 405 -21.25 -11.86 50.31
CA ALA A 405 -22.31 -11.30 49.48
C ALA A 405 -22.07 -9.82 49.18
N THR A 406 -22.07 -9.47 47.90
CA THR A 406 -22.08 -8.07 47.43
C THR A 406 -23.45 -7.47 47.62
N THR A 407 -23.55 -6.44 48.45
CA THR A 407 -24.75 -5.61 48.63
C THR A 407 -24.89 -4.67 47.45
N GLU A 408 -26.00 -4.80 46.74
CA GLU A 408 -26.44 -3.94 45.66
C GLU A 408 -26.83 -2.55 46.20
N PRO A 409 -26.41 -1.43 45.60
CA PRO A 409 -26.84 -0.12 45.99
C PRO A 409 -28.30 0.16 45.58
N PRO A 410 -29.06 0.95 46.33
CA PRO A 410 -30.47 1.22 46.04
C PRO A 410 -30.66 2.09 44.78
N PRO A 411 -31.80 1.99 44.06
CA PRO A 411 -32.06 2.71 42.82
C PRO A 411 -32.20 4.21 43.06
N ALA A 412 -31.61 4.98 42.13
CA ALA A 412 -31.68 6.44 42.12
C ALA A 412 -33.09 6.92 41.82
N THR A 413 -33.61 7.80 42.69
CA THR A 413 -34.88 8.51 42.56
C THR A 413 -34.85 9.49 41.37
N SER A 414 -35.79 9.32 40.46
CA SER A 414 -36.01 10.22 39.32
C SER A 414 -36.45 11.61 39.77
N ALA A 415 -35.79 12.68 39.30
CA ALA A 415 -36.20 14.05 39.45
C ALA A 415 -37.40 14.40 38.52
N PRO A 416 -38.32 15.28 38.95
CA PRO A 416 -39.46 15.69 38.14
C PRO A 416 -39.08 16.68 37.03
N PRO A 417 -39.85 16.74 35.90
CA PRO A 417 -39.57 17.63 34.79
C PRO A 417 -39.83 19.09 35.12
N PRO A 418 -39.14 20.06 34.46
CA PRO A 418 -39.37 21.47 34.67
C PRO A 418 -40.69 21.92 34.04
N THR A 419 -41.45 22.70 34.81
CA THR A 419 -42.69 23.37 34.40
C THR A 419 -42.41 24.48 33.38
N ALA A 420 -43.17 24.47 32.27
CA ALA A 420 -43.25 25.56 31.33
C ALA A 420 -43.88 26.81 32.03
N GLY A 421 -43.17 27.93 31.99
CA GLY A 421 -43.68 29.26 32.33
C GLY A 421 -43.72 30.10 31.06
N GLY A 422 -44.94 30.45 30.64
CA GLY A 422 -45.16 31.41 29.57
C GLY A 422 -45.07 32.85 30.05
N THR A 423 -44.62 33.70 29.23
CA THR A 423 -45.16 34.99 28.75
C THR A 423 -44.25 35.52 27.68
#